data_3e21c8d4188d341121de5f1bb75d919c
#
_entry.id   3e21c8d4188d341121de5f1bb75d919c
#
_cell.length_a   1.000
_cell.length_b   1.000
_cell.length_c   1.000
_cell.angle_alpha   90.00
_cell.angle_beta   90.00
_cell.angle_gamma   90.00
#
_symmetry.space_group_name_H-M   'P 1'
#
loop_
_entity.id
_entity.type
_entity.pdbx_description
1 polymer ?
#
loop_
_entity_poly.entity_id
_entity_poly.type
_entity_poly.pdbx_seq_one_letter_code
_entity_poly.pdbx_strand_id
1 'polypeptide(L)'
;SGYSIMGYGNNQVYLSNVPVYNYTWPSATLYYGTGGGLQGSEFVYSSPGYDISRYNALYSQLVRQYGYPVSVQDTYGGVTATWWGYNNGYITLSFFNDTAFNGTSRYYTTLSIGN
;
A
#
# COMPACT_ATOMS: atom_id res chain seq x y z
N SER A 1 15.09 0.88 -13.80
CA SER A 1 13.86 1.29 -13.17
C SER A 1 12.68 0.56 -13.79
N GLY A 2 11.74 0.11 -13.30
CA GLY A 2 10.61 -0.59 -13.88
C GLY A 2 9.30 0.19 -13.80
N TYR A 3 9.35 1.47 -13.50
CA TYR A 3 8.15 2.25 -13.27
C TYR A 3 8.03 3.40 -14.26
N SER A 4 6.82 3.90 -14.39
CA SER A 4 6.51 5.06 -15.24
C SER A 4 5.77 6.11 -14.42
N ILE A 5 6.05 7.37 -14.70
CA ILE A 5 5.33 8.48 -14.07
C ILE A 5 4.04 8.70 -14.85
N MET A 6 2.90 8.61 -14.14
CA MET A 6 1.59 8.79 -14.75
C MET A 6 1.11 10.23 -14.69
N GLY A 7 1.58 11.02 -13.72
CA GLY A 7 1.17 12.39 -13.58
C GLY A 7 1.66 13.03 -12.30
N TYR A 8 1.33 14.30 -12.13
CA TYR A 8 1.70 15.11 -10.98
C TYR A 8 0.47 15.81 -10.44
N GLY A 9 0.38 15.86 -9.13
CA GLY A 9 -0.58 16.71 -8.44
C GLY A 9 0.14 17.69 -7.53
N ASN A 10 -0.59 18.39 -6.67
CA ASN A 10 0.02 19.26 -5.67
C ASN A 10 0.71 18.38 -4.62
N ASN A 11 2.05 18.42 -4.61
CA ASN A 11 2.87 17.64 -3.69
C ASN A 11 2.67 16.12 -3.85
N GLN A 12 2.26 15.66 -5.03
CA GLN A 12 2.06 14.24 -5.30
C GLN A 12 2.63 13.87 -6.66
N VAL A 13 3.16 12.64 -6.74
CA VAL A 13 3.60 12.04 -8.01
C VAL A 13 2.92 10.69 -8.15
N TYR A 14 2.30 10.47 -9.30
CA TYR A 14 1.60 9.21 -9.59
C TYR A 14 2.46 8.34 -10.48
N LEU A 15 2.64 7.09 -10.08
CA LEU A 15 3.51 6.14 -10.77
C LEU A 15 2.74 4.89 -11.15
N SER A 16 3.23 4.17 -12.17
CA SER A 16 2.71 2.86 -12.53
C SER A 16 3.84 1.85 -12.58
N ASN A 17 3.51 0.57 -12.33
CA ASN A 17 4.43 -0.56 -12.43
C ASN A 17 5.67 -0.39 -11.56
N VAL A 18 5.46 -0.04 -10.28
CA VAL A 18 6.54 0.22 -9.33
C VAL A 18 6.96 -1.08 -8.65
N PRO A 19 8.23 -1.47 -8.67
CA PRO A 19 8.70 -2.66 -7.96
C PRO A 19 9.02 -2.33 -6.50
N VAL A 20 8.33 -3.00 -5.56
CA VAL A 20 8.56 -2.86 -4.13
C VAL A 20 8.30 -4.23 -3.48
N TYR A 21 9.20 -4.66 -2.59
CA TYR A 21 9.07 -5.92 -1.84
C TYR A 21 8.82 -7.14 -2.74
N ASN A 22 9.56 -7.22 -3.86
CA ASN A 22 9.48 -8.33 -4.82
C ASN A 22 8.16 -8.42 -5.58
N TYR A 23 7.34 -7.39 -5.51
CA TYR A 23 6.12 -7.29 -6.29
C TYR A 23 6.16 -6.06 -7.18
N THR A 24 5.49 -6.16 -8.33
CA THR A 24 5.24 -5.00 -9.16
C THR A 24 3.85 -4.46 -8.81
N TRP A 25 3.78 -3.19 -8.45
CA TRP A 25 2.54 -2.54 -8.06
C TRP A 25 2.01 -1.73 -9.26
N PRO A 26 0.78 -2.01 -9.70
CA PRO A 26 0.23 -1.29 -10.86
C PRO A 26 0.11 0.20 -10.65
N SER A 27 -0.10 0.64 -9.41
CA SER A 27 -0.32 2.04 -9.09
C SER A 27 0.39 2.40 -7.80
N ALA A 28 0.99 3.57 -7.77
CA ALA A 28 1.63 4.11 -6.57
C ALA A 28 1.51 5.63 -6.57
N THR A 29 1.46 6.21 -5.37
CA THR A 29 1.44 7.65 -5.17
C THR A 29 2.52 8.01 -4.18
N LEU A 30 3.36 8.98 -4.53
CA LEU A 30 4.36 9.54 -3.63
C LEU A 30 3.86 10.89 -3.13
N TYR A 31 3.95 11.10 -1.83
CA TYR A 31 3.50 12.34 -1.17
C TYR A 31 4.71 13.12 -0.67
N TYR A 32 4.79 14.40 -1.04
CA TYR A 32 5.89 15.27 -0.67
C TYR A 32 5.40 16.38 0.24
N GLY A 33 6.24 16.78 1.19
CA GLY A 33 5.96 17.92 2.06
C GLY A 33 6.23 19.25 1.36
N THR A 34 5.88 20.32 2.04
CA THR A 34 6.08 21.67 1.52
C THR A 34 7.53 22.02 1.26
N GLY A 35 8.46 21.36 1.95
CA GLY A 35 9.89 21.53 1.72
C GLY A 35 10.46 20.66 0.61
N GLY A 36 9.64 19.88 -0.10
CA GLY A 36 10.08 19.01 -1.19
C GLY A 36 10.56 17.63 -0.76
N GLY A 37 10.58 17.33 0.54
CA GLY A 37 10.98 16.02 1.04
C GLY A 37 9.84 15.00 0.95
N LEU A 38 10.19 13.73 0.68
CA LEU A 38 9.21 12.65 0.62
C LEU A 38 8.62 12.39 2.01
N GLN A 39 7.31 12.47 2.16
CA GLN A 39 6.61 12.24 3.41
C GLN A 39 5.91 10.89 3.47
N GLY A 40 5.56 10.30 2.35
CA GLY A 40 4.91 9.02 2.35
C GLY A 40 4.75 8.47 0.96
N SER A 41 4.38 7.19 0.91
CA SER A 41 4.09 6.52 -0.34
C SER A 41 2.97 5.52 -0.12
N GLU A 42 2.15 5.32 -1.16
CA GLU A 42 1.07 4.34 -1.13
C GLU A 42 1.14 3.51 -2.39
N PHE A 43 1.07 2.19 -2.23
CA PHE A 43 1.10 1.24 -3.34
C PHE A 43 -0.21 0.48 -3.34
N VAL A 44 -0.80 0.31 -4.53
CA VAL A 44 -2.11 -0.30 -4.68
C VAL A 44 -2.06 -1.42 -5.71
N TYR A 45 -2.59 -2.56 -5.33
CA TYR A 45 -2.82 -3.70 -6.21
C TYR A 45 -4.29 -4.09 -6.10
N SER A 46 -4.93 -4.38 -7.22
CA SER A 46 -6.31 -4.85 -7.21
C SER A 46 -6.48 -6.04 -8.13
N SER A 47 -7.46 -6.88 -7.80
CA SER A 47 -7.83 -8.04 -8.61
C SER A 47 -9.35 -8.16 -8.68
N PRO A 48 -9.89 -8.68 -9.80
CA PRO A 48 -11.34 -8.87 -9.92
C PRO A 48 -11.85 -10.03 -9.07
N GLY A 49 -10.99 -11.02 -8.76
CA GLY A 49 -11.33 -12.13 -7.89
C GLY A 49 -10.61 -12.06 -6.57
N TYR A 50 -11.07 -12.84 -5.60
CA TYR A 50 -10.45 -12.90 -4.28
C TYR A 50 -8.99 -13.35 -4.41
N ASP A 51 -8.08 -12.55 -3.93
CA ASP A 51 -6.65 -12.85 -3.96
C ASP A 51 -5.97 -12.14 -2.80
N ILE A 52 -5.77 -12.85 -1.70
CA ILE A 52 -5.10 -12.33 -0.51
C ILE A 52 -3.62 -12.72 -0.46
N SER A 53 -3.11 -13.36 -1.51
CA SER A 53 -1.75 -13.89 -1.49
C SER A 53 -0.70 -12.81 -1.30
N ARG A 54 -0.87 -11.66 -1.95
CA ARG A 54 0.07 -10.54 -1.82
C ARG A 54 0.08 -10.00 -0.39
N TYR A 55 -1.10 -9.82 0.22
CA TYR A 55 -1.20 -9.40 1.60
C TYR A 55 -0.48 -10.38 2.54
N ASN A 56 -0.75 -11.68 2.37
CA ASN A 56 -0.16 -12.69 3.24
C ASN A 56 1.36 -12.75 3.10
N ALA A 57 1.88 -12.65 1.89
CA ALA A 57 3.32 -12.67 1.66
C ALA A 57 3.99 -11.43 2.26
N LEU A 58 3.40 -10.26 2.07
CA LEU A 58 3.92 -9.02 2.64
C LEU A 58 3.83 -9.01 4.16
N TYR A 59 2.73 -9.51 4.72
CA TYR A 59 2.58 -9.61 6.16
C TYR A 59 3.72 -10.45 6.76
N SER A 60 3.98 -11.63 6.19
CA SER A 60 5.06 -12.49 6.67
C SER A 60 6.43 -11.82 6.54
N GLN A 61 6.66 -11.10 5.45
CA GLN A 61 7.92 -10.41 5.23
C GLN A 61 8.12 -9.27 6.24
N LEU A 62 7.08 -8.51 6.51
CA LEU A 62 7.13 -7.40 7.47
C LEU A 62 7.30 -7.92 8.90
N VAL A 63 6.67 -9.04 9.24
CA VAL A 63 6.86 -9.66 10.55
C VAL A 63 8.31 -10.09 10.74
N ARG A 64 8.93 -10.66 9.70
CA ARG A 64 10.34 -11.05 9.78
C ARG A 64 11.27 -9.86 9.91
N GLN A 65 10.90 -8.73 9.32
CA GLN A 65 11.75 -7.54 9.30
C GLN A 65 11.54 -6.65 10.54
N TYR A 66 10.32 -6.50 11.00
CA TYR A 66 9.96 -5.54 12.05
C TYR A 66 9.30 -6.19 13.27
N GLY A 67 9.03 -7.48 13.24
CA GLY A 67 8.27 -8.16 14.29
C GLY A 67 6.77 -8.09 14.03
N TYR A 68 5.98 -8.45 15.02
CA TYR A 68 4.53 -8.42 14.88
C TYR A 68 4.02 -6.97 14.80
N PRO A 69 2.92 -6.74 14.08
CA PRO A 69 2.37 -5.40 13.98
C PRO A 69 1.90 -4.88 15.33
N VAL A 70 1.94 -3.56 15.50
CA VAL A 70 1.46 -2.93 16.73
C VAL A 70 -0.06 -2.89 16.80
N SER A 71 -0.72 -3.03 15.65
CA SER A 71 -2.17 -3.02 15.57
C SER A 71 -2.61 -3.85 14.36
N VAL A 72 -3.62 -4.69 14.58
CA VAL A 72 -4.33 -5.38 13.51
C VAL A 72 -5.81 -5.15 13.73
N GLN A 73 -6.48 -4.56 12.76
CA GLN A 73 -7.90 -4.24 12.86
C GLN A 73 -8.65 -4.95 11.74
N ASP A 74 -9.65 -5.73 12.13
CA ASP A 74 -10.60 -6.30 11.19
C ASP A 74 -11.74 -5.31 11.04
N THR A 75 -11.95 -4.86 9.81
CA THR A 75 -13.07 -3.99 9.48
C THR A 75 -14.03 -4.73 8.58
N TYR A 76 -15.22 -4.18 8.42
CA TYR A 76 -16.21 -4.79 7.53
C TYR A 76 -15.62 -4.90 6.13
N GLY A 77 -15.40 -6.14 5.69
CA GLY A 77 -14.87 -6.42 4.35
C GLY A 77 -13.36 -6.35 4.22
N GLY A 78 -12.61 -6.18 5.34
CA GLY A 78 -11.16 -6.08 5.20
C GLY A 78 -10.37 -6.19 6.48
N VAL A 79 -9.06 -6.12 6.35
CA VAL A 79 -8.11 -6.18 7.46
C VAL A 79 -7.00 -5.15 7.23
N THR A 80 -6.54 -4.53 8.31
CA THR A 80 -5.44 -3.56 8.28
C THR A 80 -4.45 -3.87 9.38
N ALA A 81 -3.18 -4.01 9.02
CA ALA A 81 -2.09 -4.21 9.97
C ALA A 81 -1.14 -3.01 9.92
N THR A 82 -0.68 -2.56 11.07
CA THR A 82 0.18 -1.38 11.18
C THR A 82 1.43 -1.72 11.97
N TRP A 83 2.59 -1.30 11.45
CA TRP A 83 3.89 -1.41 12.10
C TRP A 83 4.47 -0.02 12.31
N TRP A 84 5.22 0.15 13.41
CA TRP A 84 6.05 1.34 13.60
C TRP A 84 7.44 1.05 13.06
N GLY A 85 7.97 1.95 12.24
CA GLY A 85 9.31 1.86 11.71
C GLY A 85 10.27 2.79 12.45
N TYR A 86 11.44 3.02 11.84
CA TYR A 86 12.42 3.95 12.38
C TYR A 86 11.98 5.39 12.16
N ASN A 87 12.46 6.30 13.01
CA ASN A 87 12.26 7.75 12.88
C ASN A 87 10.79 8.15 12.86
N ASN A 88 9.98 7.51 13.70
CA ASN A 88 8.53 7.76 13.80
C ASN A 88 7.77 7.45 12.52
N GLY A 89 8.36 6.67 11.64
CA GLY A 89 7.67 6.20 10.45
C GLY A 89 6.68 5.09 10.76
N TYR A 90 5.79 4.83 9.82
CA TYR A 90 4.84 3.73 9.96
C TYR A 90 4.68 3.00 8.62
N ILE A 91 4.25 1.75 8.72
CA ILE A 91 3.89 0.93 7.56
C ILE A 91 2.51 0.36 7.83
N THR A 92 1.59 0.55 6.88
CA THR A 92 0.25 0.00 6.98
C THR A 92 -0.02 -0.89 5.78
N LEU A 93 -0.44 -2.11 6.04
CA LEU A 93 -0.77 -3.11 5.03
C LEU A 93 -2.25 -3.44 5.17
N SER A 94 -3.02 -3.28 4.09
CA SER A 94 -4.46 -3.52 4.10
C SER A 94 -4.88 -4.43 2.98
N PHE A 95 -5.90 -5.24 3.25
CA PHE A 95 -6.61 -6.02 2.24
C PHE A 95 -8.10 -5.80 2.44
N PHE A 96 -8.81 -5.42 1.38
CA PHE A 96 -10.23 -5.16 1.50
C PHE A 96 -10.94 -5.39 0.17
N ASN A 97 -12.25 -5.59 0.26
CA ASN A 97 -13.15 -5.67 -0.88
C ASN A 97 -13.89 -4.35 -1.01
N ASP A 98 -13.97 -3.85 -2.23
CA ASP A 98 -14.73 -2.64 -2.52
C ASP A 98 -15.62 -2.91 -3.73
N THR A 99 -16.87 -2.47 -3.64
CA THR A 99 -17.84 -2.61 -4.71
C THR A 99 -18.00 -1.26 -5.41
N ALA A 100 -17.69 -1.24 -6.70
CA ALA A 100 -17.82 -0.04 -7.49
C ALA A 100 -19.31 0.32 -7.68
N PHE A 101 -19.54 1.56 -8.08
CA PHE A 101 -20.88 2.09 -8.26
C PHE A 101 -21.74 1.26 -9.21
N ASN A 102 -21.10 0.62 -10.19
CA ASN A 102 -21.82 -0.22 -11.17
C ASN A 102 -22.06 -1.64 -10.70
N GLY A 103 -21.78 -1.96 -9.44
CA GLY A 103 -21.97 -3.30 -8.89
C GLY A 103 -20.78 -4.23 -9.04
N THR A 104 -19.70 -3.78 -9.68
CA THR A 104 -18.50 -4.59 -9.86
C THR A 104 -17.67 -4.55 -8.59
N SER A 105 -17.30 -5.72 -8.04
CA SER A 105 -16.44 -5.83 -6.87
C SER A 105 -15.01 -6.09 -7.27
N ARG A 106 -14.08 -5.50 -6.54
CA ARG A 106 -12.65 -5.78 -6.66
C ARG A 106 -12.05 -5.92 -5.28
N TYR A 107 -10.95 -6.64 -5.23
CA TYR A 107 -10.18 -6.86 -4.00
C TYR A 107 -8.89 -6.06 -4.10
N TYR A 108 -8.58 -5.33 -3.05
CA TYR A 108 -7.44 -4.41 -3.02
C TYR A 108 -6.45 -4.83 -1.96
N THR A 109 -5.16 -4.80 -2.31
CA THR A 109 -4.07 -4.87 -1.35
C THR A 109 -3.31 -3.55 -1.44
N THR A 110 -3.22 -2.84 -0.32
CA THR A 110 -2.54 -1.56 -0.27
C THR A 110 -1.41 -1.60 0.75
N LEU A 111 -0.32 -0.92 0.42
CA LEU A 111 0.82 -0.77 1.30
C LEU A 111 1.12 0.71 1.39
N SER A 112 1.05 1.26 2.60
CA SER A 112 1.34 2.68 2.86
C SER A 112 2.54 2.79 3.77
N ILE A 113 3.49 3.64 3.40
CA ILE A 113 4.70 3.91 4.18
C ILE A 113 4.75 5.41 4.39
N GLY A 114 4.86 5.84 5.64
CA GLY A 114 4.85 7.26 5.94
C GLY A 114 5.67 7.62 7.17
N ASN A 115 5.78 8.91 7.37
CA ASN A 115 6.47 9.48 8.53
C ASN A 115 5.51 10.22 9.43
#